data_1302948c2376147db0f59b3cdbf215c6
#
_entry.id   1302948c2376147db0f59b3cdbf215c6
#
_cell.length_a   1.000
_cell.length_b   1.000
_cell.length_c   1.000
_cell.angle_alpha   90.00
_cell.angle_beta   90.00
_cell.angle_gamma   90.00
#
_symmetry.space_group_name_H-M   'P 1'
#
loop_
_entity.id
_entity.type
_entity.pdbx_description
1 polymer ?
#
loop_
_entity_poly.entity_id
_entity_poly.type
_entity_poly.pdbx_seq_one_letter_code
_entity_poly.pdbx_strand_id
1 'polypeptide(L)'
;MIHFTELFDGEAGSKVLAYFLSFPSQKTSAAQLLRKIKLARKTAFDALRKYSFLLKKEKIGNSILYSLDFGNPVARQLKILFTLSALAGEIPKDFQGQVFLFGSAARGEDMEESDWDVLVISSKRLTFENPKIKPVFFTPLEYSALARKDRAFFDGIEKNKTRLH
;
A
#
# COMPACT_ATOMS: atom_id res chain seq x y z
N MET A 1 -9.83 17.69 15.28
CA MET A 1 -9.42 17.67 13.84
C MET A 1 -7.95 17.25 13.83
N ILE A 2 -7.57 16.25 13.04
CA ILE A 2 -6.17 15.85 12.90
C ILE A 2 -5.59 16.64 11.73
N HIS A 3 -4.50 17.36 11.95
CA HIS A 3 -3.80 18.06 10.89
C HIS A 3 -2.94 17.08 10.08
N PHE A 4 -2.82 17.29 8.76
CA PHE A 4 -2.05 16.41 7.87
C PHE A 4 -0.59 16.23 8.34
N THR A 5 0.04 17.29 8.86
CA THR A 5 1.39 17.23 9.42
C THR A 5 1.52 16.28 10.61
N GLU A 6 0.46 16.08 11.37
CA GLU A 6 0.46 15.15 12.51
C GLU A 6 0.48 13.68 12.08
N LEU A 7 0.08 13.36 10.85
CA LEU A 7 0.11 11.97 10.35
C LEU A 7 1.52 11.39 10.32
N PHE A 8 2.53 12.21 10.06
CA PHE A 8 3.91 11.77 9.89
C PHE A 8 4.84 12.28 11.00
N ASP A 9 4.27 12.76 12.10
CA ASP A 9 5.04 13.31 13.22
C ASP A 9 5.68 12.19 14.05
N GLY A 10 7.01 12.22 14.10
CA GLY A 10 7.87 11.35 14.91
C GLY A 10 8.07 9.93 14.35
N GLU A 11 9.28 9.41 14.59
CA GLU A 11 9.71 8.08 14.15
C GLU A 11 8.79 6.94 14.67
N ALA A 12 8.39 7.04 15.93
CA ALA A 12 7.56 6.03 16.57
C ALA A 12 6.14 5.95 15.97
N GLY A 13 5.54 7.11 15.67
CA GLY A 13 4.25 7.19 15.01
C GLY A 13 4.32 6.59 13.61
N SER A 14 5.34 6.96 12.84
CA SER A 14 5.58 6.43 11.50
C SER A 14 5.78 4.90 11.50
N LYS A 15 6.50 4.33 12.49
CA LYS A 15 6.66 2.87 12.64
C LYS A 15 5.34 2.17 12.90
N VAL A 16 4.47 2.71 13.77
CA VAL A 16 3.14 2.14 14.04
C VAL A 16 2.26 2.19 12.79
N LEU A 17 2.24 3.34 12.10
CA LEU A 17 1.48 3.48 10.86
C LEU A 17 1.97 2.52 9.78
N ALA A 18 3.28 2.47 9.53
CA ALA A 18 3.89 1.56 8.56
C ALA A 18 3.58 0.09 8.87
N TYR A 19 3.57 -0.30 10.15
CA TYR A 19 3.19 -1.65 10.55
C TYR A 19 1.77 -2.00 10.09
N PHE A 20 0.77 -1.15 10.36
CA PHE A 20 -0.61 -1.41 9.95
C PHE A 20 -0.82 -1.30 8.44
N LEU A 21 -0.04 -0.49 7.75
CA LEU A 21 -0.07 -0.43 6.28
C LEU A 21 0.59 -1.67 5.64
N SER A 22 1.59 -2.28 6.30
CA SER A 22 2.25 -3.51 5.83
C SER A 22 1.44 -4.77 6.15
N PHE A 23 0.71 -4.77 7.29
CA PHE A 23 -0.06 -5.90 7.80
C PHE A 23 -1.51 -5.50 8.09
N PRO A 24 -2.26 -5.09 7.06
CA PRO A 24 -3.53 -4.39 7.23
C PRO A 24 -4.65 -5.27 7.81
N SER A 25 -4.69 -6.56 7.50
CA SER A 25 -5.70 -7.48 8.03
C SER A 25 -5.30 -8.10 9.36
N GLN A 26 -4.03 -8.03 9.73
CA GLN A 26 -3.52 -8.67 10.93
C GLN A 26 -4.05 -8.00 12.21
N LYS A 27 -4.86 -8.74 12.96
CA LYS A 27 -5.34 -8.30 14.27
C LYS A 27 -4.20 -8.39 15.30
N THR A 28 -3.79 -7.25 15.82
CA THR A 28 -2.61 -7.14 16.69
C THR A 28 -2.94 -6.40 17.98
N SER A 29 -2.62 -7.00 19.14
CA SER A 29 -2.72 -6.30 20.43
C SER A 29 -1.57 -5.32 20.61
N ALA A 30 -1.75 -4.32 21.50
CA ALA A 30 -0.69 -3.38 21.82
C ALA A 30 0.59 -4.08 22.30
N ALA A 31 0.48 -5.16 23.09
CA ALA A 31 1.63 -5.93 23.56
C ALA A 31 2.37 -6.67 22.43
N GLN A 32 1.64 -7.21 21.45
CA GLN A 32 2.24 -7.83 20.26
C GLN A 32 2.92 -6.79 19.37
N LEU A 33 2.27 -5.63 19.16
CA LEU A 33 2.82 -4.52 18.39
C LEU A 33 4.15 -4.05 18.99
N LEU A 34 4.20 -3.81 20.31
CA LEU A 34 5.41 -3.40 21.03
C LEU A 34 6.61 -4.33 20.75
N ARG A 35 6.37 -5.63 20.78
CA ARG A 35 7.43 -6.63 20.53
C ARG A 35 7.92 -6.59 19.08
N LYS A 36 6.99 -6.39 18.12
CA LYS A 36 7.31 -6.40 16.69
C LYS A 36 8.10 -5.16 16.25
N ILE A 37 7.72 -3.99 16.73
CA ILE A 37 8.33 -2.72 16.29
C ILE A 37 9.32 -2.11 17.30
N LYS A 38 9.59 -2.80 18.41
CA LYS A 38 10.57 -2.43 19.44
C LYS A 38 10.41 -0.98 19.96
N LEU A 39 9.18 -0.59 20.33
CA LEU A 39 8.90 0.71 20.93
C LEU A 39 8.65 0.60 22.42
N ALA A 40 8.91 1.71 23.15
CA ALA A 40 8.50 1.85 24.55
C ALA A 40 6.98 1.82 24.68
N ARG A 41 6.48 1.25 25.77
CA ARG A 41 5.04 1.03 26.01
C ARG A 41 4.22 2.32 25.87
N LYS A 42 4.62 3.39 26.56
CA LYS A 42 3.93 4.68 26.49
C LYS A 42 3.82 5.19 25.06
N THR A 43 4.94 5.21 24.36
CA THR A 43 5.04 5.72 22.98
C THR A 43 4.12 4.95 22.01
N ALA A 44 4.05 3.62 22.14
CA ALA A 44 3.16 2.84 21.27
C ALA A 44 1.67 3.06 21.59
N PHE A 45 1.31 3.23 22.89
CA PHE A 45 -0.07 3.57 23.24
C PHE A 45 -0.47 4.97 22.76
N ASP A 46 0.44 5.94 22.83
CA ASP A 46 0.19 7.30 22.32
C ASP A 46 0.01 7.26 20.78
N ALA A 47 0.83 6.50 20.07
CA ALA A 47 0.69 6.30 18.64
C ALA A 47 -0.61 5.56 18.27
N LEU A 48 -0.99 4.49 18.99
CA LEU A 48 -2.27 3.80 18.78
C LEU A 48 -3.48 4.71 19.03
N ARG A 49 -3.39 5.63 20.00
CA ARG A 49 -4.42 6.64 20.25
C ARG A 49 -4.48 7.64 19.10
N LYS A 50 -3.33 8.14 18.66
CA LYS A 50 -3.19 9.07 17.53
C LYS A 50 -3.82 8.52 16.26
N TYR A 51 -3.50 7.27 15.90
CA TYR A 51 -4.01 6.63 14.67
C TYR A 51 -5.33 5.87 14.87
N SER A 52 -5.99 6.02 16.02
CA SER A 52 -7.24 5.29 16.33
C SER A 52 -8.34 5.48 15.29
N PHE A 53 -8.34 6.60 14.57
CA PHE A 53 -9.29 6.89 13.49
C PHE A 53 -9.05 6.10 12.21
N LEU A 54 -7.86 5.50 12.05
CA LEU A 54 -7.49 4.64 10.92
C LEU A 54 -7.67 3.16 11.25
N LEU A 55 -7.92 2.82 12.52
CA LEU A 55 -7.85 1.47 13.02
C LEU A 55 -9.22 0.97 13.49
N LYS A 56 -9.57 -0.21 13.06
CA LYS A 56 -10.62 -1.03 13.70
C LYS A 56 -10.15 -1.54 15.04
N LYS A 57 -11.04 -1.51 16.05
CA LYS A 57 -10.80 -2.08 17.38
C LYS A 57 -11.79 -3.20 17.62
N GLU A 58 -11.27 -4.35 18.05
CA GLU A 58 -12.06 -5.51 18.42
C GLU A 58 -11.67 -5.97 19.83
N LYS A 59 -12.63 -6.13 20.72
CA LYS A 59 -12.38 -6.65 22.05
C LYS A 59 -12.57 -8.16 22.05
N ILE A 60 -11.53 -8.91 22.42
CA ILE A 60 -11.56 -10.37 22.58
C ILE A 60 -11.10 -10.67 24.01
N GLY A 61 -12.03 -11.12 24.87
CA GLY A 61 -11.78 -11.29 26.29
C GLY A 61 -11.32 -9.97 26.92
N ASN A 62 -10.15 -9.98 27.55
CA ASN A 62 -9.56 -8.80 28.19
C ASN A 62 -8.60 -8.03 27.26
N SER A 63 -8.47 -8.42 26.00
CA SER A 63 -7.55 -7.80 25.05
C SER A 63 -8.29 -6.96 24.02
N ILE A 64 -7.68 -5.84 23.63
CA ILE A 64 -8.10 -5.04 22.48
C ILE A 64 -7.13 -5.35 21.34
N LEU A 65 -7.69 -5.77 20.20
CA LEU A 65 -6.97 -6.00 18.95
C LEU A 65 -7.24 -4.85 18.00
N TYR A 66 -6.21 -4.49 17.25
CA TYR A 66 -6.22 -3.42 16.26
C TYR A 66 -5.89 -4.00 14.88
N SER A 67 -6.58 -3.55 13.85
CA SER A 67 -6.27 -3.79 12.43
C SER A 67 -6.57 -2.54 11.62
N LEU A 68 -6.07 -2.43 10.40
CA LEU A 68 -6.39 -1.29 9.54
C LEU A 68 -7.89 -1.29 9.20
N ASP A 69 -8.53 -0.12 9.19
CA ASP A 69 -9.93 0.01 8.80
C ASP A 69 -10.04 0.28 7.29
N PHE A 70 -10.26 -0.76 6.49
CA PHE A 70 -10.49 -0.63 5.06
C PHE A 70 -11.77 0.14 4.68
N GLY A 71 -12.71 0.30 5.60
CA GLY A 71 -13.87 1.17 5.40
C GLY A 71 -13.51 2.66 5.44
N ASN A 72 -12.36 2.99 6.04
CA ASN A 72 -11.90 4.37 6.16
C ASN A 72 -11.19 4.82 4.87
N PRO A 73 -11.70 5.86 4.17
CA PRO A 73 -11.09 6.32 2.92
C PRO A 73 -9.66 6.87 3.11
N VAL A 74 -9.34 7.45 4.27
CA VAL A 74 -8.00 7.96 4.56
C VAL A 74 -7.01 6.79 4.72
N ALA A 75 -7.42 5.70 5.39
CA ALA A 75 -6.60 4.51 5.53
C ALA A 75 -6.27 3.89 4.16
N ARG A 76 -7.25 3.82 3.25
CA ARG A 76 -7.03 3.35 1.88
C ARG A 76 -6.07 4.25 1.09
N GLN A 77 -6.20 5.57 1.18
CA GLN A 77 -5.29 6.50 0.50
C GLN A 77 -3.86 6.40 1.04
N LEU A 78 -3.70 6.25 2.36
CA LEU A 78 -2.39 6.02 2.97
C LEU A 78 -1.78 4.68 2.53
N LYS A 79 -2.60 3.65 2.36
CA LYS A 79 -2.16 2.35 1.84
C LYS A 79 -1.65 2.46 0.40
N ILE A 80 -2.38 3.18 -0.47
CA ILE A 80 -1.93 3.47 -1.84
C ILE A 80 -0.61 4.24 -1.82
N LEU A 81 -0.51 5.32 -1.03
CA LEU A 81 0.71 6.11 -0.92
C LEU A 81 1.90 5.27 -0.42
N PHE A 82 1.68 4.38 0.54
CA PHE A 82 2.69 3.46 1.05
C PHE A 82 3.22 2.54 -0.06
N THR A 83 2.32 1.94 -0.85
CA THR A 83 2.68 1.08 -1.98
C THR A 83 3.40 1.86 -3.08
N LEU A 84 2.90 3.05 -3.44
CA LEU A 84 3.53 3.91 -4.46
C LEU A 84 4.93 4.35 -4.06
N SER A 85 5.16 4.67 -2.78
CA SER A 85 6.49 5.07 -2.29
C SER A 85 7.51 3.93 -2.37
N ALA A 86 7.09 2.70 -2.08
CA ALA A 86 7.93 1.52 -2.25
C ALA A 86 8.25 1.25 -3.73
N LEU A 87 7.24 1.31 -4.60
CA LEU A 87 7.41 1.13 -6.05
C LEU A 87 8.29 2.19 -6.70
N ALA A 88 8.17 3.44 -6.27
CA ALA A 88 9.00 4.54 -6.80
C ALA A 88 10.49 4.30 -6.59
N GLY A 89 10.87 3.61 -5.52
CA GLY A 89 12.26 3.21 -5.27
C GLY A 89 12.80 2.12 -6.19
N GLU A 90 11.91 1.36 -6.83
CA GLU A 90 12.26 0.25 -7.74
C GLU A 90 12.44 0.71 -9.21
N ILE A 91 12.02 1.93 -9.55
CA ILE A 91 12.06 2.44 -10.92
C ILE A 91 13.30 3.31 -11.10
N PRO A 92 14.25 2.92 -12.00
CA PRO A 92 15.41 3.77 -12.32
C PRO A 92 14.97 5.12 -12.89
N LYS A 93 15.66 6.18 -12.50
CA LYS A 93 15.33 7.56 -12.92
C LYS A 93 15.44 7.79 -14.43
N ASP A 94 16.30 7.01 -15.08
CA ASP A 94 16.56 7.03 -16.52
C ASP A 94 15.72 6.02 -17.30
N PHE A 95 14.79 5.34 -16.65
CA PHE A 95 13.91 4.37 -17.31
C PHE A 95 13.07 5.06 -18.39
N GLN A 96 13.07 4.48 -19.58
CA GLN A 96 12.31 4.98 -20.73
C GLN A 96 11.07 4.11 -20.94
N GLY A 97 9.95 4.57 -20.43
CA GLY A 97 8.67 3.86 -20.51
C GLY A 97 7.64 4.49 -19.58
N GLN A 98 6.52 3.82 -19.47
CA GLN A 98 5.46 4.21 -18.52
C GLN A 98 5.26 3.07 -17.53
N VAL A 99 5.10 3.40 -16.26
CA VAL A 99 4.85 2.44 -15.19
C VAL A 99 3.60 2.85 -14.44
N PHE A 100 2.69 1.91 -14.24
CA PHE A 100 1.43 2.12 -13.52
C PHE A 100 1.21 1.03 -12.49
N LEU A 101 0.72 1.41 -11.32
CA LEU A 101 0.11 0.48 -10.38
C LEU A 101 -1.36 0.30 -10.74
N PHE A 102 -1.87 -0.94 -10.74
CA PHE A 102 -3.29 -1.25 -10.96
C PHE A 102 -3.78 -2.34 -10.00
N GLY A 103 -4.99 -2.84 -10.17
CA GLY A 103 -5.54 -3.89 -9.32
C GLY A 103 -5.92 -3.44 -7.91
N SER A 104 -5.88 -4.36 -6.95
CA SER A 104 -6.28 -4.11 -5.56
C SER A 104 -5.36 -3.10 -4.86
N ALA A 105 -4.06 -3.16 -5.13
CA ALA A 105 -3.09 -2.24 -4.54
C ALA A 105 -3.30 -0.79 -4.98
N ALA A 106 -3.74 -0.55 -6.23
CA ALA A 106 -4.09 0.78 -6.71
C ALA A 106 -5.38 1.35 -6.06
N ARG A 107 -6.19 0.48 -5.43
CA ARG A 107 -7.38 0.86 -4.66
C ARG A 107 -7.15 0.90 -3.15
N GLY A 108 -5.93 0.55 -2.68
CA GLY A 108 -5.60 0.44 -1.27
C GLY A 108 -6.34 -0.70 -0.56
N GLU A 109 -6.64 -1.78 -1.28
CA GLU A 109 -7.40 -2.95 -0.82
C GLU A 109 -6.52 -4.21 -0.71
N ASP A 110 -5.22 -4.09 -1.02
CA ASP A 110 -4.28 -5.21 -0.95
C ASP A 110 -4.00 -5.63 0.50
N MET A 111 -3.92 -6.94 0.70
CA MET A 111 -3.59 -7.58 1.98
C MET A 111 -2.10 -7.88 2.07
N GLU A 112 -1.66 -8.52 3.18
CA GLU A 112 -0.26 -8.91 3.41
C GLU A 112 0.28 -9.81 2.30
N GLU A 113 -0.53 -10.77 1.87
CA GLU A 113 -0.18 -11.78 0.88
C GLU A 113 -0.49 -11.36 -0.56
N SER A 114 -1.08 -10.16 -0.75
CA SER A 114 -1.44 -9.69 -2.08
C SER A 114 -0.21 -9.29 -2.88
N ASP A 115 -0.22 -9.64 -4.15
CA ASP A 115 0.73 -9.12 -5.13
C ASP A 115 0.39 -7.65 -5.48
N TRP A 116 1.38 -6.94 -5.99
CA TRP A 116 1.23 -5.60 -6.54
C TRP A 116 1.27 -5.68 -8.06
N ASP A 117 0.13 -5.52 -8.68
CA ASP A 117 0.01 -5.56 -10.15
C ASP A 117 0.59 -4.28 -10.75
N VAL A 118 1.66 -4.41 -11.52
CA VAL A 118 2.37 -3.30 -12.14
C VAL A 118 2.37 -3.44 -13.66
N LEU A 119 1.78 -2.47 -14.35
CA LEU A 119 1.83 -2.37 -15.79
C LEU A 119 3.08 -1.59 -16.22
N VAL A 120 3.87 -2.17 -17.09
CA VAL A 120 5.04 -1.53 -17.71
C VAL A 120 4.82 -1.46 -19.22
N ILE A 121 4.76 -0.24 -19.75
CA ILE A 121 4.65 0.02 -21.19
C ILE A 121 5.99 0.53 -21.68
N SER A 122 6.78 -0.33 -22.28
CA SER A 122 8.13 -0.02 -22.76
C SER A 122 8.63 -1.04 -23.79
N SER A 123 9.54 -0.60 -24.65
CA SER A 123 10.32 -1.51 -25.50
C SER A 123 11.46 -2.21 -24.76
N LYS A 124 11.81 -1.73 -23.56
CA LYS A 124 12.82 -2.30 -22.68
C LYS A 124 12.16 -2.94 -21.46
N ARG A 125 12.69 -4.08 -21.02
CA ARG A 125 12.22 -4.71 -19.77
C ARG A 125 12.75 -3.96 -18.56
N LEU A 126 11.93 -3.91 -17.50
CA LEU A 126 12.28 -3.41 -16.18
C LEU A 126 12.30 -4.61 -15.21
N THR A 127 13.34 -4.71 -14.41
CA THR A 127 13.46 -5.74 -13.36
C THR A 127 13.15 -5.11 -12.01
N PHE A 128 12.40 -5.81 -11.19
CA PHE A 128 12.03 -5.41 -9.84
C PHE A 128 12.67 -6.36 -8.83
N GLU A 129 13.18 -5.82 -7.72
CA GLU A 129 13.76 -6.62 -6.63
C GLU A 129 12.69 -7.10 -5.64
N ASN A 130 11.65 -6.31 -5.44
CA ASN A 130 10.59 -6.63 -4.50
C ASN A 130 9.70 -7.78 -5.02
N PRO A 131 9.65 -8.94 -4.33
CA PRO A 131 8.92 -10.13 -4.79
C PRO A 131 7.40 -9.96 -4.86
N LYS A 132 6.85 -8.93 -4.18
CA LYS A 132 5.41 -8.59 -4.28
C LYS A 132 5.03 -8.03 -5.63
N ILE A 133 5.97 -7.48 -6.39
CA ILE A 133 5.68 -6.86 -7.68
C ILE A 133 5.45 -7.94 -8.73
N LYS A 134 4.29 -7.88 -9.37
CA LYS A 134 3.90 -8.73 -10.51
C LYS A 134 3.78 -7.85 -11.77
N PRO A 135 4.88 -7.72 -12.51
CA PRO A 135 4.87 -6.87 -13.69
C PRO A 135 4.20 -7.54 -14.88
N VAL A 136 3.35 -6.78 -15.55
CA VAL A 136 2.80 -7.11 -16.87
C VAL A 136 3.42 -6.16 -17.88
N PHE A 137 4.06 -6.69 -18.90
CA PHE A 137 4.79 -5.92 -19.91
C PHE A 137 4.04 -5.85 -21.21
N PHE A 138 3.95 -4.65 -21.76
CA PHE A 138 3.51 -4.39 -23.12
C PHE A 138 4.46 -3.42 -23.81
N THR A 139 4.68 -3.61 -25.09
CA THR A 139 5.18 -2.53 -25.94
C THR A 139 4.08 -1.49 -26.15
N PRO A 140 4.38 -0.24 -26.55
CA PRO A 140 3.37 0.76 -26.86
C PRO A 140 2.36 0.29 -27.91
N LEU A 141 2.81 -0.48 -28.91
CA LEU A 141 1.97 -1.04 -29.97
C LEU A 141 1.01 -2.12 -29.43
N GLU A 142 1.52 -3.03 -28.61
CA GLU A 142 0.70 -4.08 -27.99
C GLU A 142 -0.35 -3.48 -27.06
N TYR A 143 0.04 -2.48 -26.26
CA TYR A 143 -0.91 -1.82 -25.37
C TYR A 143 -2.01 -1.07 -26.14
N SER A 144 -1.66 -0.38 -27.22
CA SER A 144 -2.67 0.28 -28.07
C SER A 144 -3.67 -0.69 -28.70
N ALA A 145 -3.23 -1.94 -28.95
CA ALA A 145 -4.07 -2.99 -29.51
C ALA A 145 -4.89 -3.74 -28.44
N LEU A 146 -4.54 -3.60 -27.14
CA LEU A 146 -5.12 -4.38 -26.03
C LEU A 146 -6.64 -4.17 -25.91
N ALA A 147 -7.12 -2.94 -26.08
CA ALA A 147 -8.54 -2.62 -26.04
C ALA A 147 -9.40 -3.39 -27.07
N ARG A 148 -8.77 -3.83 -28.17
CA ARG A 148 -9.43 -4.63 -29.22
C ARG A 148 -9.27 -6.13 -28.99
N LYS A 149 -8.15 -6.54 -28.40
CA LYS A 149 -7.79 -7.95 -28.19
C LYS A 149 -8.40 -8.52 -26.92
N ASP A 150 -8.37 -7.74 -25.82
CA ASP A 150 -8.90 -8.12 -24.52
C ASP A 150 -9.48 -6.88 -23.83
N ARG A 151 -10.71 -6.57 -24.19
CA ARG A 151 -11.42 -5.38 -23.69
C ARG A 151 -11.62 -5.43 -22.17
N ALA A 152 -11.92 -6.59 -21.62
CA ALA A 152 -12.19 -6.73 -20.19
C ALA A 152 -10.94 -6.45 -19.36
N PHE A 153 -9.79 -6.98 -19.79
CA PHE A 153 -8.51 -6.72 -19.13
C PHE A 153 -8.08 -5.24 -19.27
N PHE A 154 -8.23 -4.67 -20.46
CA PHE A 154 -7.92 -3.26 -20.70
C PHE A 154 -8.75 -2.35 -19.79
N ASP A 155 -10.08 -2.53 -19.75
CA ASP A 155 -10.98 -1.73 -18.92
C ASP A 155 -10.68 -1.93 -17.42
N GLY A 156 -10.29 -3.14 -17.01
CA GLY A 156 -9.85 -3.46 -15.65
C GLY A 156 -8.63 -2.66 -15.21
N ILE A 157 -7.64 -2.51 -16.10
CA ILE A 157 -6.45 -1.67 -15.88
C ILE A 157 -6.84 -0.19 -15.86
N GLU A 158 -7.54 0.28 -16.89
CA GLU A 158 -7.84 1.71 -17.08
C GLU A 158 -8.67 2.30 -15.94
N LYS A 159 -9.53 1.49 -15.33
CA LYS A 159 -10.46 1.95 -14.29
C LYS A 159 -9.79 2.55 -13.07
N ASN A 160 -8.64 2.03 -12.65
CA ASN A 160 -8.03 2.39 -11.36
C ASN A 160 -6.49 2.50 -11.43
N LYS A 161 -5.88 2.56 -12.62
CA LYS A 161 -4.43 2.65 -12.70
C LYS A 161 -3.92 3.99 -12.18
N THR A 162 -2.85 3.94 -11.43
CA THR A 162 -2.12 5.13 -10.95
C THR A 162 -0.75 5.16 -11.60
N ARG A 163 -0.39 6.26 -12.24
CA ARG A 163 0.88 6.45 -12.91
C ARG A 163 1.98 6.70 -11.89
N LEU A 164 3.12 6.01 -12.07
CA LEU A 164 4.35 6.15 -11.28
C LEU A 164 5.46 6.84 -12.08
N HIS A 165 5.52 6.57 -13.38
CA HIS A 165 6.56 7.09 -14.28
C HIS A 165 5.99 7.34 -15.69
#